data_80e5574292105805561b5ea5b56000ff
#
_entry.id   80e5574292105805561b5ea5b56000ff
#
_cell.length_a   1.000
_cell.length_b   1.000
_cell.length_c   1.000
_cell.angle_alpha   90.00
_cell.angle_beta   90.00
_cell.angle_gamma   90.00
#
_symmetry.space_group_name_H-M   'P 1'
#
loop_
_entity.id
_entity.type
_entity.pdbx_description
1 polymer ?
#
loop_
_entity_poly.entity_id
_entity_poly.type
_entity_poly.pdbx_seq_one_letter_code
_entity_poly.pdbx_strand_id
1 'polypeptide(L)'
;MNRRELIKNIAIISGGLFIGSNFLLSSCKRDDAGSLVLSEDLMNLLAEISETIIPETDTVGAKSVKAAAFIALVFQDIYSEEEQNDFIAALNLVNDKAKEVAGDDFIKLSAEKRVEVFNKVKDPKNKGFLAMYQMILFAYLTSEKGMQASFRY
;
A
#
# COMPACT_ATOMS: atom_id res chain seq x y z
N MET A 1 51.08 -6.24 -6.45
CA MET A 1 50.02 -6.43 -7.47
C MET A 1 50.22 -5.41 -8.57
N ASN A 2 50.52 -5.86 -9.79
CA ASN A 2 50.90 -4.99 -10.89
C ASN A 2 49.62 -4.44 -11.58
N ARG A 3 49.61 -3.19 -12.03
CA ARG A 3 48.45 -2.55 -12.68
C ARG A 3 47.85 -3.39 -13.83
N ARG A 4 48.71 -4.13 -14.56
CA ARG A 4 48.27 -5.05 -15.61
C ARG A 4 47.51 -6.28 -15.10
N GLU A 5 47.83 -6.78 -13.91
CA GLU A 5 47.12 -7.90 -13.28
C GLU A 5 45.75 -7.46 -12.76
N LEU A 6 45.67 -6.21 -12.23
CA LEU A 6 44.41 -5.63 -11.81
C LEU A 6 43.43 -5.50 -12.98
N ILE A 7 43.90 -4.99 -14.13
CA ILE A 7 43.05 -4.83 -15.32
C ILE A 7 42.63 -6.20 -15.89
N LYS A 8 43.49 -7.23 -15.87
CA LYS A 8 43.13 -8.59 -16.29
C LYS A 8 42.06 -9.19 -15.36
N ASN A 9 42.19 -8.99 -14.05
CA ASN A 9 41.23 -9.51 -13.08
C ASN A 9 39.87 -8.78 -13.18
N ILE A 10 39.87 -7.48 -13.45
CA ILE A 10 38.63 -6.71 -13.73
C ILE A 10 37.98 -7.19 -15.02
N ALA A 11 38.75 -7.47 -16.09
CA ALA A 11 38.21 -7.97 -17.36
C ALA A 11 37.61 -9.39 -17.22
N ILE A 12 38.18 -10.24 -16.37
CA ILE A 12 37.64 -11.59 -16.09
C ILE A 12 36.35 -11.46 -15.28
N ILE A 13 36.30 -10.57 -14.30
CA ILE A 13 35.12 -10.31 -13.50
C ILE A 13 34.02 -9.69 -14.36
N SER A 14 34.32 -8.72 -15.22
CA SER A 14 33.33 -8.08 -16.12
C SER A 14 32.88 -9.04 -17.25
N GLY A 15 33.75 -9.90 -17.77
CA GLY A 15 33.39 -10.94 -18.77
C GLY A 15 32.51 -12.04 -18.18
N GLY A 16 32.70 -12.39 -16.90
CA GLY A 16 31.84 -13.31 -16.16
C GLY A 16 30.44 -12.73 -15.84
N LEU A 17 30.32 -11.42 -15.73
CA LEU A 17 29.08 -10.75 -15.48
C LEU A 17 28.07 -10.80 -16.64
N PHE A 18 28.53 -10.98 -17.88
CA PHE A 18 27.64 -11.14 -19.05
C PHE A 18 26.88 -12.46 -19.06
N ILE A 19 27.43 -13.53 -18.46
CA ILE A 19 26.70 -14.80 -18.29
C ILE A 19 25.85 -14.78 -17.01
N GLY A 20 26.19 -13.91 -16.04
CA GLY A 20 25.53 -13.79 -14.75
C GLY A 20 24.48 -12.66 -14.64
N SER A 21 24.24 -11.88 -15.72
CA SER A 21 23.30 -10.77 -15.65
C SER A 21 21.88 -11.24 -15.29
N ASN A 22 21.47 -12.42 -15.73
CA ASN A 22 20.22 -13.05 -15.29
C ASN A 22 20.29 -13.54 -13.83
N PHE A 23 21.49 -13.87 -13.32
CA PHE A 23 21.67 -14.31 -11.94
C PHE A 23 21.67 -13.13 -10.97
N LEU A 24 22.27 -12.00 -11.33
CA LEU A 24 22.26 -10.78 -10.50
C LEU A 24 20.90 -10.10 -10.50
N LEU A 25 20.18 -10.15 -11.62
CA LEU A 25 18.79 -9.67 -11.69
C LEU A 25 17.83 -10.64 -10.98
N SER A 26 18.15 -11.95 -10.94
CA SER A 26 17.41 -12.93 -10.12
C SER A 26 17.74 -12.82 -8.64
N SER A 27 18.93 -12.32 -8.27
CA SER A 27 19.32 -12.06 -6.87
C SER A 27 18.60 -10.84 -6.27
N CYS A 28 18.03 -9.98 -7.12
CA CYS A 28 17.09 -8.92 -6.70
C CYS A 28 15.62 -9.37 -6.73
N LYS A 29 15.33 -10.61 -7.14
CA LYS A 29 14.09 -11.24 -6.72
C LYS A 29 14.24 -11.50 -5.22
N ARG A 30 13.66 -10.64 -4.38
CA ARG A 30 13.21 -11.06 -3.07
C ARG A 30 12.49 -12.39 -3.30
N ASP A 31 12.93 -13.42 -2.62
CA ASP A 31 12.12 -14.64 -2.52
C ASP A 31 10.80 -14.20 -1.89
N ASP A 32 9.74 -14.11 -2.71
CA ASP A 32 8.36 -13.82 -2.31
C ASP A 32 7.75 -14.96 -1.45
N ALA A 33 8.57 -15.69 -0.74
CA ALA A 33 8.15 -16.67 0.22
C ALA A 33 7.69 -15.97 1.50
N GLY A 34 6.45 -15.46 1.47
CA GLY A 34 5.75 -14.98 2.66
C GLY A 34 5.23 -13.55 2.62
N SER A 35 5.52 -12.76 1.60
CA SER A 35 5.00 -11.40 1.51
C SER A 35 3.58 -11.39 0.92
N LEU A 36 2.60 -10.92 1.71
CA LEU A 36 1.22 -10.77 1.28
C LEU A 36 1.11 -9.57 0.31
N VAL A 37 0.76 -9.85 -0.93
CA VAL A 37 0.48 -8.81 -1.93
C VAL A 37 -1.00 -8.41 -1.82
N LEU A 38 -1.28 -7.11 -1.77
CA LEU A 38 -2.65 -6.63 -1.87
C LEU A 38 -3.20 -6.95 -3.26
N SER A 39 -4.23 -7.81 -3.32
CA SER A 39 -4.91 -8.12 -4.58
C SER A 39 -5.58 -6.88 -5.17
N GLU A 40 -5.92 -6.90 -6.46
CA GLU A 40 -6.62 -5.81 -7.13
C GLU A 40 -7.94 -5.46 -6.43
N ASP A 41 -8.68 -6.45 -5.96
CA ASP A 41 -9.94 -6.23 -5.22
C ASP A 41 -9.70 -5.53 -3.89
N LEU A 42 -8.66 -5.92 -3.14
CA LEU A 42 -8.27 -5.25 -1.89
C LEU A 42 -7.74 -3.84 -2.13
N MET A 43 -7.04 -3.61 -3.24
CA MET A 43 -6.59 -2.28 -3.67
C MET A 43 -7.77 -1.36 -3.97
N ASN A 44 -8.77 -1.87 -4.70
CA ASN A 44 -9.99 -1.13 -5.01
C ASN A 44 -10.78 -0.82 -3.73
N LEU A 45 -10.92 -1.80 -2.84
CA LEU A 45 -11.56 -1.61 -1.54
C LEU A 45 -10.82 -0.56 -0.69
N LEU A 46 -9.50 -0.64 -0.61
CA LEU A 46 -8.67 0.33 0.11
C LEU A 46 -8.82 1.73 -0.48
N ALA A 47 -8.91 1.86 -1.80
CA ALA A 47 -9.13 3.16 -2.46
C ALA A 47 -10.48 3.78 -2.07
N GLU A 48 -11.56 2.98 -2.03
CA GLU A 48 -12.89 3.45 -1.61
C GLU A 48 -12.95 3.79 -0.11
N ILE A 49 -12.29 3.00 0.74
CA ILE A 49 -12.15 3.30 2.16
C ILE A 49 -11.36 4.59 2.36
N SER A 50 -10.26 4.76 1.64
CA SER A 50 -9.42 5.97 1.71
C SER A 50 -10.21 7.22 1.33
N GLU A 51 -11.02 7.15 0.26
CA GLU A 51 -11.88 8.24 -0.19
C GLU A 51 -13.03 8.51 0.80
N THR A 52 -13.49 7.48 1.52
CA THR A 52 -14.50 7.66 2.59
C THR A 52 -13.93 8.40 3.79
N ILE A 53 -12.65 8.21 4.09
CA ILE A 53 -11.93 8.87 5.20
C ILE A 53 -11.55 10.31 4.82
N ILE A 54 -11.04 10.51 3.60
CA ILE A 54 -10.61 11.81 3.08
C ILE A 54 -11.27 12.01 1.71
N PRO A 55 -12.51 12.49 1.71
CA PRO A 55 -13.27 12.68 0.48
C PRO A 55 -12.76 13.87 -0.32
N GLU A 56 -12.94 13.82 -1.64
CA GLU A 56 -12.77 14.99 -2.50
C GLU A 56 -13.88 16.01 -2.23
N THR A 57 -13.46 17.26 -1.99
CA THR A 57 -14.34 18.40 -1.73
C THR A 57 -13.80 19.61 -2.50
N ASP A 58 -13.63 20.77 -1.85
CA ASP A 58 -12.84 21.89 -2.40
C ASP A 58 -11.33 21.55 -2.45
N THR A 59 -10.94 20.48 -1.78
CA THR A 59 -9.59 19.94 -1.78
C THR A 59 -9.57 18.53 -2.35
N VAL A 60 -8.38 18.11 -2.82
CA VAL A 60 -8.19 16.77 -3.38
C VAL A 60 -8.48 15.68 -2.36
N GLY A 61 -9.17 14.62 -2.76
CA GLY A 61 -9.44 13.44 -1.96
C GLY A 61 -8.30 12.41 -2.00
N ALA A 62 -8.43 11.36 -1.19
CA ALA A 62 -7.42 10.30 -1.09
C ALA A 62 -7.22 9.52 -2.41
N LYS A 63 -8.25 9.35 -3.22
CA LYS A 63 -8.16 8.73 -4.54
C LYS A 63 -7.35 9.59 -5.52
N SER A 64 -7.59 10.90 -5.53
CA SER A 64 -6.91 11.85 -6.42
C SER A 64 -5.40 11.90 -6.15
N VAL A 65 -4.96 11.64 -4.93
CA VAL A 65 -3.53 11.53 -4.58
C VAL A 65 -2.99 10.10 -4.69
N LYS A 66 -3.81 9.14 -5.13
CA LYS A 66 -3.45 7.72 -5.28
C LYS A 66 -2.93 7.08 -3.98
N ALA A 67 -3.55 7.41 -2.86
CA ALA A 67 -3.13 6.92 -1.54
C ALA A 67 -3.05 5.39 -1.48
N ALA A 68 -4.04 4.66 -2.01
CA ALA A 68 -4.04 3.19 -2.04
C ALA A 68 -2.85 2.61 -2.81
N ALA A 69 -2.45 3.22 -3.94
CA ALA A 69 -1.31 2.77 -4.73
C ALA A 69 0.02 2.98 -3.97
N PHE A 70 0.16 4.11 -3.26
CA PHE A 70 1.30 4.34 -2.39
C PHE A 70 1.36 3.32 -1.25
N ILE A 71 0.22 3.06 -0.60
CA ILE A 71 0.14 2.07 0.49
C ILE A 71 0.56 0.69 -0.02
N ALA A 72 0.06 0.25 -1.17
CA ALA A 72 0.42 -1.05 -1.75
C ALA A 72 1.93 -1.17 -2.05
N LEU A 73 2.56 -0.06 -2.47
CA LEU A 73 4.00 -0.03 -2.75
C LEU A 73 4.84 -0.24 -1.49
N VAL A 74 4.44 0.36 -0.36
CA VAL A 74 5.21 0.34 0.90
C VAL A 74 4.75 -0.76 1.87
N PHE A 75 3.61 -1.38 1.60
CA PHE A 75 2.95 -2.32 2.50
C PHE A 75 3.86 -3.48 2.92
N GLN A 76 4.55 -4.07 1.96
CA GLN A 76 5.45 -5.19 2.18
C GLN A 76 6.75 -4.80 2.91
N ASP A 77 7.18 -3.55 2.76
CA ASP A 77 8.44 -3.07 3.32
C ASP A 77 8.28 -2.54 4.75
N ILE A 78 7.08 -2.08 5.11
CA ILE A 78 6.81 -1.44 6.40
C ILE A 78 6.24 -2.43 7.42
N TYR A 79 5.34 -3.33 6.99
CA TYR A 79 4.62 -4.22 7.89
C TYR A 79 5.22 -5.62 7.95
N SER A 80 5.30 -6.19 9.16
CA SER A 80 5.54 -7.61 9.38
C SER A 80 4.36 -8.44 8.83
N GLU A 81 4.56 -9.74 8.64
CA GLU A 81 3.50 -10.65 8.17
C GLU A 81 2.25 -10.62 9.06
N GLU A 82 2.42 -10.55 10.39
CA GLU A 82 1.31 -10.43 11.34
C GLU A 82 0.54 -9.12 11.13
N GLU A 83 1.23 -8.00 11.01
CA GLU A 83 0.60 -6.69 10.77
C GLU A 83 -0.06 -6.60 9.40
N GLN A 84 0.51 -7.25 8.37
CA GLN A 84 -0.11 -7.37 7.05
C GLN A 84 -1.44 -8.14 7.13
N ASN A 85 -1.48 -9.23 7.87
CA ASN A 85 -2.71 -10.01 8.10
C ASN A 85 -3.75 -9.18 8.86
N ASP A 86 -3.36 -8.47 9.91
CA ASP A 86 -4.25 -7.59 10.68
C ASP A 86 -4.83 -6.48 9.80
N PHE A 87 -4.02 -5.88 8.94
CA PHE A 87 -4.43 -4.85 8.00
C PHE A 87 -5.46 -5.37 6.98
N ILE A 88 -5.18 -6.53 6.38
CA ILE A 88 -6.10 -7.18 5.43
C ILE A 88 -7.40 -7.58 6.13
N ALA A 89 -7.31 -8.09 7.36
CA ALA A 89 -8.49 -8.42 8.15
C ALA A 89 -9.36 -7.17 8.42
N ALA A 90 -8.76 -6.01 8.66
CA ALA A 90 -9.47 -4.76 8.83
C ALA A 90 -10.18 -4.30 7.55
N LEU A 91 -9.56 -4.46 6.36
CA LEU A 91 -10.22 -4.19 5.08
C LEU A 91 -11.45 -5.09 4.88
N ASN A 92 -11.28 -6.39 5.13
CA ASN A 92 -12.37 -7.37 5.00
C ASN A 92 -13.51 -7.07 5.98
N LEU A 93 -13.19 -6.68 7.22
CA LEU A 93 -14.18 -6.31 8.23
C LEU A 93 -15.07 -5.16 7.75
N VAL A 94 -14.51 -4.16 7.05
CA VAL A 94 -15.30 -3.07 6.47
C VAL A 94 -16.26 -3.59 5.40
N ASN A 95 -15.79 -4.48 4.52
CA ASN A 95 -16.61 -5.03 3.44
C ASN A 95 -17.71 -5.97 3.98
N ASP A 96 -17.37 -6.81 4.98
CA ASP A 96 -18.35 -7.70 5.63
C ASP A 96 -19.44 -6.90 6.35
N LYS A 97 -19.05 -5.79 7.00
CA LYS A 97 -20.03 -4.90 7.61
C LYS A 97 -20.92 -4.19 6.59
N ALA A 98 -20.39 -3.88 5.42
CA ALA A 98 -21.19 -3.33 4.32
C ALA A 98 -22.25 -4.33 3.85
N LYS A 99 -21.89 -5.61 3.70
CA LYS A 99 -22.83 -6.68 3.36
C LYS A 99 -23.91 -6.86 4.45
N GLU A 100 -23.50 -6.83 5.71
CA GLU A 100 -24.43 -6.96 6.85
C GLU A 100 -25.44 -5.81 6.92
N VAL A 101 -24.98 -4.58 6.75
CA VAL A 101 -25.79 -3.37 6.98
C VAL A 101 -26.56 -2.92 5.74
N ALA A 102 -25.95 -3.05 4.57
CA ALA A 102 -26.47 -2.53 3.31
C ALA A 102 -26.77 -3.60 2.24
N GLY A 103 -26.41 -4.85 2.49
CA GLY A 103 -26.70 -5.97 1.59
C GLY A 103 -25.81 -6.07 0.35
N ASP A 104 -24.73 -5.26 0.24
CA ASP A 104 -23.83 -5.24 -0.91
C ASP A 104 -22.38 -4.96 -0.49
N ASP A 105 -21.43 -5.15 -1.41
CA ASP A 105 -20.03 -4.84 -1.20
C ASP A 105 -19.82 -3.34 -0.97
N PHE A 106 -18.87 -2.99 -0.10
CA PHE A 106 -18.57 -1.60 0.26
C PHE A 106 -18.32 -0.70 -0.97
N ILE A 107 -17.63 -1.23 -1.97
CA ILE A 107 -17.29 -0.50 -3.20
C ILE A 107 -18.52 -0.10 -4.04
N LYS A 108 -19.64 -0.81 -3.88
CA LYS A 108 -20.88 -0.54 -4.63
C LYS A 108 -21.84 0.41 -3.91
N LEU A 109 -21.56 0.72 -2.65
CA LEU A 109 -22.40 1.61 -1.86
C LEU A 109 -22.23 3.07 -2.29
N SER A 110 -23.28 3.89 -2.05
CA SER A 110 -23.16 5.34 -2.17
C SER A 110 -22.22 5.92 -1.10
N ALA A 111 -21.70 7.12 -1.33
CA ALA A 111 -20.78 7.79 -0.41
C ALA A 111 -21.37 7.90 1.01
N GLU A 112 -22.64 8.25 1.14
CA GLU A 112 -23.34 8.40 2.42
C GLU A 112 -23.41 7.05 3.17
N LYS A 113 -23.75 5.97 2.45
CA LYS A 113 -23.79 4.63 3.03
C LYS A 113 -22.42 4.12 3.44
N ARG A 114 -21.38 4.44 2.67
CA ARG A 114 -19.99 4.10 3.03
C ARG A 114 -19.58 4.76 4.35
N VAL A 115 -19.91 6.03 4.54
CA VAL A 115 -19.67 6.76 5.80
C VAL A 115 -20.44 6.11 6.95
N GLU A 116 -21.71 5.73 6.74
CA GLU A 116 -22.49 5.02 7.76
C GLU A 116 -21.85 3.70 8.17
N VAL A 117 -21.48 2.85 7.20
CA VAL A 117 -20.82 1.57 7.43
C VAL A 117 -19.49 1.77 8.14
N PHE A 118 -18.65 2.68 7.65
CA PHE A 118 -17.34 2.96 8.21
C PHE A 118 -17.43 3.39 9.69
N ASN A 119 -18.38 4.24 10.04
CA ASN A 119 -18.60 4.67 11.41
C ASN A 119 -19.04 3.53 12.35
N LYS A 120 -19.69 2.49 11.82
CA LYS A 120 -20.08 1.29 12.60
C LYS A 120 -18.90 0.34 12.84
N VAL A 121 -17.88 0.39 11.99
CA VAL A 121 -16.67 -0.49 12.08
C VAL A 121 -15.56 0.20 12.85
N LYS A 122 -15.58 1.53 12.94
CA LYS A 122 -14.52 2.32 13.54
C LYS A 122 -14.26 1.88 14.99
N ASP A 123 -13.15 1.18 15.18
CA ASP A 123 -12.65 0.75 16.50
C ASP A 123 -11.16 1.09 16.63
N PRO A 124 -10.80 2.14 17.39
CA PRO A 124 -9.42 2.53 17.61
C PRO A 124 -8.61 1.51 18.44
N LYS A 125 -9.25 0.50 19.03
CA LYS A 125 -8.56 -0.59 19.76
C LYS A 125 -8.18 -1.74 18.82
N ASN A 126 -8.78 -1.83 17.65
CA ASN A 126 -8.41 -2.80 16.64
C ASN A 126 -7.11 -2.36 15.97
N LYS A 127 -6.02 -3.13 16.16
CA LYS A 127 -4.69 -2.80 15.65
C LYS A 127 -4.66 -2.66 14.13
N GLY A 128 -5.28 -3.60 13.41
CA GLY A 128 -5.33 -3.56 11.94
C GLY A 128 -6.12 -2.36 11.42
N PHE A 129 -7.25 -2.02 12.08
CA PHE A 129 -8.02 -0.82 11.73
C PHE A 129 -7.20 0.44 11.97
N LEU A 130 -6.50 0.53 13.11
CA LEU A 130 -5.66 1.69 13.43
C LEU A 130 -4.49 1.82 12.44
N ALA A 131 -3.82 0.71 12.10
CA ALA A 131 -2.73 0.69 11.10
C ALA A 131 -3.23 1.14 9.72
N MET A 132 -4.36 0.62 9.26
CA MET A 132 -5.01 1.03 8.01
C MET A 132 -5.31 2.53 8.00
N TYR A 133 -5.96 3.03 9.05
CA TYR A 133 -6.34 4.43 9.17
C TYR A 133 -5.10 5.36 9.15
N GLN A 134 -4.09 5.04 9.96
CA GLN A 134 -2.85 5.81 10.03
C GLN A 134 -2.08 5.82 8.71
N MET A 135 -2.03 4.68 8.01
CA MET A 135 -1.35 4.58 6.74
C MET A 135 -2.07 5.39 5.64
N ILE A 136 -3.41 5.44 5.65
CA ILE A 136 -4.18 6.28 4.73
C ILE A 136 -3.87 7.76 4.98
N LEU A 137 -3.88 8.21 6.24
CA LEU A 137 -3.50 9.58 6.59
C LEU A 137 -2.06 9.90 6.19
N PHE A 138 -1.14 8.98 6.46
CA PHE A 138 0.27 9.15 6.10
C PHE A 138 0.43 9.28 4.58
N ALA A 139 -0.17 8.39 3.81
CA ALA A 139 -0.13 8.41 2.35
C ALA A 139 -0.68 9.73 1.77
N TYR A 140 -1.78 10.23 2.34
CA TYR A 140 -2.37 11.50 1.93
C TYR A 140 -1.48 12.69 2.29
N LEU A 141 -1.06 12.80 3.55
CA LEU A 141 -0.30 13.95 4.06
C LEU A 141 1.13 14.02 3.50
N THR A 142 1.70 12.91 3.05
CA THR A 142 3.02 12.88 2.39
C THR A 142 2.96 13.10 0.88
N SER A 143 1.75 13.07 0.29
CA SER A 143 1.57 13.41 -1.12
C SER A 143 1.68 14.93 -1.32
N GLU A 144 2.22 15.36 -2.47
CA GLU A 144 2.37 16.79 -2.79
C GLU A 144 1.04 17.55 -2.69
N LYS A 145 -0.01 17.04 -3.34
CA LYS A 145 -1.33 17.67 -3.36
C LYS A 145 -2.02 17.64 -2.00
N GLY A 146 -1.89 16.53 -1.27
CA GLY A 146 -2.47 16.39 0.07
C GLY A 146 -1.79 17.33 1.07
N MET A 147 -0.47 17.47 0.97
CA MET A 147 0.28 18.43 1.79
C MET A 147 -0.13 19.87 1.49
N GLN A 148 -0.23 20.26 0.21
CA GLN A 148 -0.68 21.60 -0.19
C GLN A 148 -2.10 21.90 0.31
N ALA A 149 -3.01 20.91 0.20
CA ALA A 149 -4.38 21.05 0.67
C ALA A 149 -4.48 21.20 2.20
N SER A 150 -3.62 20.47 2.95
CA SER A 150 -3.68 20.44 4.42
C SER A 150 -2.98 21.60 5.09
N PHE A 151 -1.89 22.10 4.54
CA PHE A 151 -1.02 23.08 5.21
C PHE A 151 -1.05 24.48 4.58
N ARG A 152 -1.83 24.71 3.54
CA ARG A 152 -1.98 26.03 2.87
C ARG A 152 -0.63 26.69 2.62
N TYR A 153 0.25 26.01 1.87
CA TYR A 153 1.47 26.59 1.37
C TYR A 153 1.21 27.40 0.11
#